data_938f06f12734bcc53df816569e800706
#
_entry.id   938f06f12734bcc53df816569e800706
#
_cell.length_a   1.000
_cell.length_b   1.000
_cell.length_c   1.000
_cell.angle_alpha   90.00
_cell.angle_beta   90.00
_cell.angle_gamma   90.00
#
_symmetry.space_group_name_H-M   'P 1'
#
loop_
_entity.id
_entity.type
_entity.pdbx_description
1 polymer ?
#
loop_
_entity_poly.entity_id
_entity_poly.type
_entity_poly.pdbx_seq_one_letter_code
_entity_poly.pdbx_strand_id
1 'polypeptide(L)'
;MKTKTVSRRNALKLGAGAAGVLAMPFYARNALAETPIKLGSLLDSTGTIGLEGSRMTQTTQYAVDVLNKAGGLLGRPIQLISYDTQSSMQLYSQYAQQLVLQDKVDVVQGGITSASREAIRPTLDRFKTLYFYNTQYEGGVCDHNVFCTGTTPSQTVSHVVDYALKNWGKKCYIIAADYNYGHITAQWVQKYLKDGGAAAVATDFFPLDVTN
;
A
#
# COMPACT_ATOMS: atom_id res chain seq x y z
N MET A 1 -11.81 -11.39 70.69
CA MET A 1 -11.47 -11.47 69.25
C MET A 1 -10.69 -12.76 69.04
N LYS A 2 -11.22 -13.75 68.30
CA LYS A 2 -10.52 -15.01 68.00
C LYS A 2 -9.78 -14.81 66.68
N THR A 3 -8.45 -14.72 66.68
CA THR A 3 -7.61 -14.74 65.52
C THR A 3 -7.67 -16.10 64.84
N LYS A 4 -8.20 -16.16 63.60
CA LYS A 4 -8.17 -17.38 62.79
C LYS A 4 -6.75 -17.54 62.24
N THR A 5 -6.00 -18.49 62.80
CA THR A 5 -4.71 -18.92 62.26
C THR A 5 -4.92 -19.67 60.94
N VAL A 6 -4.34 -19.17 59.86
CA VAL A 6 -4.36 -19.87 58.56
C VAL A 6 -3.44 -21.09 58.66
N SER A 7 -3.97 -22.27 58.40
CA SER A 7 -3.21 -23.53 58.42
C SER A 7 -2.11 -23.51 57.37
N ARG A 8 -0.90 -24.00 57.70
CA ARG A 8 0.24 -24.16 56.76
C ARG A 8 -0.14 -24.86 55.44
N ARG A 9 -1.11 -25.79 55.52
CA ARG A 9 -1.63 -26.52 54.36
C ARG A 9 -2.45 -25.62 53.41
N ASN A 10 -3.16 -24.61 53.94
CA ASN A 10 -3.91 -23.65 53.16
C ASN A 10 -3.01 -22.54 52.55
N ALA A 11 -1.95 -22.16 53.26
CA ALA A 11 -0.94 -21.25 52.75
C ALA A 11 -0.17 -21.86 51.56
N LEU A 12 0.16 -23.16 51.62
CA LEU A 12 0.80 -23.88 50.52
C LEU A 12 -0.12 -24.03 49.28
N LYS A 13 -1.43 -24.22 49.49
CA LYS A 13 -2.39 -24.28 48.36
C LYS A 13 -2.59 -22.94 47.70
N LEU A 14 -2.56 -21.84 48.43
CA LEU A 14 -2.59 -20.48 47.91
C LEU A 14 -1.28 -20.10 47.17
N GLY A 15 -0.14 -20.55 47.69
CA GLY A 15 1.17 -20.34 47.05
C GLY A 15 1.34 -21.12 45.75
N ALA A 16 0.83 -22.35 45.66
CA ALA A 16 0.88 -23.15 44.45
C ALA A 16 0.01 -22.57 43.29
N GLY A 17 -1.12 -21.95 43.63
CA GLY A 17 -1.98 -21.28 42.66
C GLY A 17 -1.36 -19.98 42.09
N ALA A 18 -0.65 -19.23 42.93
CA ALA A 18 0.03 -18.00 42.50
C ALA A 18 1.29 -18.27 41.68
N ALA A 19 2.05 -19.32 41.99
CA ALA A 19 3.24 -19.71 41.23
C ALA A 19 2.90 -20.26 39.83
N GLY A 20 1.74 -20.89 39.65
CA GLY A 20 1.28 -21.42 38.36
C GLY A 20 0.99 -20.32 37.33
N VAL A 21 0.59 -19.12 37.77
CA VAL A 21 0.31 -17.98 36.87
C VAL A 21 1.61 -17.29 36.43
N LEU A 22 2.67 -17.35 37.22
CA LEU A 22 3.97 -16.75 36.88
C LEU A 22 4.85 -17.67 36.01
N ALA A 23 4.52 -18.96 35.92
CA ALA A 23 5.27 -19.95 35.15
C ALA A 23 4.61 -20.31 33.80
N MET A 24 3.64 -19.52 33.34
CA MET A 24 3.18 -19.66 31.94
C MET A 24 4.36 -19.32 31.02
N PRO A 25 4.84 -20.26 30.18
CA PRO A 25 5.92 -19.99 29.26
C PRO A 25 5.50 -18.80 28.38
N PHE A 26 6.47 -17.97 28.05
CA PHE A 26 6.30 -16.75 27.25
C PHE A 26 5.44 -16.97 25.99
N TYR A 27 5.45 -18.20 25.48
CA TYR A 27 4.62 -18.66 24.36
C TYR A 27 3.11 -18.75 24.68
N ALA A 28 2.72 -18.93 25.92
CA ALA A 28 1.30 -19.00 26.29
C ALA A 28 0.67 -17.58 26.47
N ARG A 29 1.49 -16.53 26.65
CA ARG A 29 1.01 -15.14 26.64
C ARG A 29 0.64 -14.68 25.24
N ASN A 30 1.25 -15.26 24.20
CA ASN A 30 0.90 -15.01 22.80
C ASN A 30 -0.28 -15.85 22.30
N ALA A 31 -0.78 -16.80 23.11
CA ALA A 31 -1.93 -17.65 22.75
C ALA A 31 -3.29 -16.99 23.02
N LEU A 32 -3.34 -15.85 23.65
CA LEU A 32 -4.46 -14.91 23.51
C LEU A 32 -4.20 -14.12 22.24
N ALA A 33 -4.43 -14.77 21.09
CA ALA A 33 -4.19 -14.19 19.78
C ALA A 33 -4.91 -12.84 19.69
N GLU A 34 -4.15 -11.77 19.79
CA GLU A 34 -4.70 -10.44 19.48
C GLU A 34 -5.29 -10.51 18.07
N THR A 35 -6.46 -9.91 17.87
CA THR A 35 -7.12 -9.86 16.57
C THR A 35 -6.11 -9.40 15.50
N PRO A 36 -5.90 -10.14 14.42
CA PRO A 36 -4.90 -9.79 13.43
C PRO A 36 -5.19 -8.42 12.80
N ILE A 37 -4.14 -7.74 12.39
CA ILE A 37 -4.27 -6.56 11.51
C ILE A 37 -4.52 -7.09 10.10
N LYS A 38 -5.65 -6.75 9.52
CA LYS A 38 -6.03 -7.16 8.17
C LYS A 38 -5.52 -6.16 7.14
N LEU A 39 -4.57 -6.60 6.32
CA LEU A 39 -4.04 -5.84 5.19
C LEU A 39 -4.70 -6.32 3.89
N GLY A 40 -5.48 -5.46 3.27
CA GLY A 40 -6.00 -5.69 1.92
C GLY A 40 -4.95 -5.33 0.86
N SER A 41 -4.84 -6.14 -0.19
CA SER A 41 -3.93 -5.89 -1.30
C SER A 41 -4.64 -6.06 -2.64
N LEU A 42 -4.59 -5.01 -3.48
CA LEU A 42 -5.18 -4.96 -4.81
C LEU A 42 -4.08 -4.73 -5.83
N LEU A 43 -3.60 -5.80 -6.45
CA LEU A 43 -2.52 -5.78 -7.43
C LEU A 43 -2.84 -6.69 -8.62
N ASP A 44 -2.29 -6.35 -9.78
CA ASP A 44 -2.47 -7.10 -11.02
C ASP A 44 -1.47 -8.27 -11.06
N SER A 45 -1.83 -9.43 -10.58
CA SER A 45 -1.00 -10.63 -10.73
C SER A 45 -1.06 -11.21 -12.14
N THR A 46 -2.12 -10.85 -12.88
CA THR A 46 -2.33 -11.15 -14.30
C THR A 46 -2.79 -9.88 -15.04
N GLY A 47 -3.04 -9.99 -16.35
CA GLY A 47 -3.45 -8.84 -17.18
C GLY A 47 -2.28 -8.08 -17.81
N THR A 48 -2.55 -6.89 -18.36
CA THR A 48 -1.60 -6.10 -19.16
C THR A 48 -0.32 -5.76 -18.40
N ILE A 49 -0.41 -5.49 -17.09
CA ILE A 49 0.73 -5.17 -16.22
C ILE A 49 0.99 -6.26 -15.17
N GLY A 50 0.60 -7.50 -15.49
CA GLY A 50 0.69 -8.64 -14.58
C GLY A 50 2.12 -9.01 -14.17
N LEU A 51 3.11 -8.73 -15.01
CA LEU A 51 4.51 -8.98 -14.68
C LEU A 51 4.98 -8.14 -13.49
N GLU A 52 4.70 -6.84 -13.52
CA GLU A 52 5.03 -5.92 -12.44
C GLU A 52 4.20 -6.23 -11.19
N GLY A 53 2.90 -6.42 -11.37
CA GLY A 53 1.97 -6.67 -10.28
C GLY A 53 2.22 -8.00 -9.56
N SER A 54 2.61 -9.06 -10.27
CA SER A 54 2.97 -10.33 -9.63
C SER A 54 4.21 -10.20 -8.74
N ARG A 55 5.21 -9.43 -9.17
CA ARG A 55 6.40 -9.12 -8.36
C ARG A 55 6.05 -8.30 -7.11
N MET A 56 5.16 -7.32 -7.25
CA MET A 56 4.68 -6.53 -6.12
C MET A 56 3.89 -7.40 -5.13
N THR A 57 3.06 -8.33 -5.62
CA THR A 57 2.31 -9.28 -4.79
C THR A 57 3.27 -10.18 -3.99
N GLN A 58 4.29 -10.75 -4.64
CA GLN A 58 5.31 -11.56 -3.97
C GLN A 58 6.09 -10.77 -2.93
N THR A 59 6.46 -9.53 -3.24
CA THR A 59 7.16 -8.64 -2.31
C THR A 59 6.29 -8.31 -1.10
N THR A 60 5.01 -8.06 -1.31
CA THR A 60 4.03 -7.81 -0.23
C THR A 60 3.91 -9.03 0.69
N GLN A 61 3.77 -10.23 0.12
CA GLN A 61 3.72 -11.47 0.89
C GLN A 61 5.01 -11.67 1.71
N TYR A 62 6.16 -11.49 1.06
CA TYR A 62 7.46 -11.59 1.74
C TYR A 62 7.59 -10.60 2.90
N ALA A 63 7.18 -9.35 2.72
CA ALA A 63 7.22 -8.34 3.77
C ALA A 63 6.32 -8.72 4.96
N VAL A 64 5.11 -9.21 4.69
CA VAL A 64 4.19 -9.69 5.72
C VAL A 64 4.78 -10.89 6.47
N ASP A 65 5.39 -11.84 5.77
CA ASP A 65 6.02 -13.00 6.40
C ASP A 65 7.19 -12.60 7.31
N VAL A 66 8.02 -11.65 6.87
CA VAL A 66 9.13 -11.11 7.67
C VAL A 66 8.61 -10.42 8.94
N LEU A 67 7.60 -9.57 8.81
CA LEU A 67 7.01 -8.87 9.94
C LEU A 67 6.36 -9.84 10.91
N ASN A 68 5.63 -10.83 10.43
CA ASN A 68 4.98 -11.83 11.28
C ASN A 68 6.01 -12.71 12.02
N LYS A 69 7.11 -13.09 11.38
CA LYS A 69 8.23 -13.79 12.03
C LYS A 69 8.90 -12.95 13.12
N ALA A 70 8.90 -11.64 12.96
CA ALA A 70 9.43 -10.70 13.96
C ALA A 70 8.46 -10.40 15.12
N GLY A 71 7.27 -11.03 15.14
CA GLY A 71 6.25 -10.83 16.19
C GLY A 71 5.07 -9.97 15.78
N GLY A 72 4.92 -9.69 14.48
CA GLY A 72 3.83 -8.90 13.93
C GLY A 72 4.02 -7.40 14.09
N LEU A 73 2.96 -6.65 13.88
CA LEU A 73 2.94 -5.20 14.04
C LEU A 73 2.21 -4.86 15.35
N LEU A 74 2.87 -4.15 16.25
CA LEU A 74 2.36 -3.85 17.59
C LEU A 74 1.98 -5.13 18.40
N GLY A 75 2.70 -6.23 18.18
CA GLY A 75 2.41 -7.53 18.80
C GLY A 75 1.28 -8.33 18.15
N ARG A 76 0.65 -7.79 17.11
CA ARG A 76 -0.47 -8.41 16.38
C ARG A 76 0.01 -9.00 15.06
N PRO A 77 -0.40 -10.21 14.69
CA PRO A 77 -0.07 -10.76 13.37
C PRO A 77 -0.77 -9.98 12.26
N ILE A 78 -0.13 -9.90 11.10
CA ILE A 78 -0.72 -9.33 9.88
C ILE A 78 -1.37 -10.44 9.09
N GLN A 79 -2.65 -10.31 8.78
CA GLN A 79 -3.38 -11.16 7.85
C GLN A 79 -3.48 -10.46 6.50
N LEU A 80 -2.77 -10.97 5.50
CA LEU A 80 -2.86 -10.47 4.12
C LEU A 80 -4.09 -11.06 3.42
N ILE A 81 -4.89 -10.19 2.80
CA ILE A 81 -6.03 -10.53 1.94
C ILE A 81 -5.74 -9.90 0.59
N SER A 82 -5.37 -10.71 -0.40
CA SER A 82 -4.93 -10.25 -1.71
C SER A 82 -5.89 -10.69 -2.80
N TYR A 83 -6.23 -9.78 -3.72
CA TYR A 83 -7.04 -10.04 -4.91
C TYR A 83 -6.27 -9.67 -6.16
N ASP A 84 -6.34 -10.55 -7.16
CA ASP A 84 -5.82 -10.28 -8.52
C ASP A 84 -6.84 -9.44 -9.29
N THR A 85 -6.48 -8.22 -9.62
CA THR A 85 -7.34 -7.25 -10.30
C THR A 85 -7.26 -7.33 -11.83
N GLN A 86 -6.36 -8.15 -12.38
CA GLN A 86 -6.26 -8.50 -13.81
C GLN A 86 -6.17 -7.26 -14.73
N SER A 87 -5.62 -6.16 -14.26
CA SER A 87 -5.59 -4.84 -14.94
C SER A 87 -6.99 -4.30 -15.30
N SER A 88 -8.03 -4.77 -14.62
CA SER A 88 -9.42 -4.37 -14.82
C SER A 88 -9.86 -3.32 -13.79
N MET A 89 -10.23 -2.13 -14.25
CA MET A 89 -10.75 -1.06 -13.37
C MET A 89 -12.05 -1.47 -12.67
N GLN A 90 -12.84 -2.32 -13.31
CA GLN A 90 -14.05 -2.88 -12.71
C GLN A 90 -13.72 -3.82 -11.53
N LEU A 91 -12.72 -4.70 -11.69
CA LEU A 91 -12.29 -5.60 -10.61
C LEU A 91 -11.64 -4.82 -9.47
N TYR A 92 -10.86 -3.77 -9.75
CA TYR A 92 -10.33 -2.89 -8.73
C TYR A 92 -11.45 -2.28 -7.86
N SER A 93 -12.50 -1.75 -8.49
CA SER A 93 -13.66 -1.18 -7.77
C SER A 93 -14.43 -2.25 -6.98
N GLN A 94 -14.65 -3.41 -7.59
CA GLN A 94 -15.38 -4.53 -6.97
C GLN A 94 -14.64 -5.07 -5.75
N TYR A 95 -13.34 -5.35 -5.89
CA TYR A 95 -12.54 -5.90 -4.80
C TYR A 95 -12.27 -4.87 -3.70
N ALA A 96 -12.17 -3.57 -4.03
CA ALA A 96 -12.13 -2.53 -3.00
C ALA A 96 -13.38 -2.56 -2.11
N GLN A 97 -14.57 -2.74 -2.70
CA GLN A 97 -15.80 -2.91 -1.93
C GLN A 97 -15.81 -4.21 -1.12
N GLN A 98 -15.34 -5.31 -1.69
CA GLN A 98 -15.26 -6.59 -0.99
C GLN A 98 -14.33 -6.51 0.23
N LEU A 99 -13.13 -5.96 0.07
CA LEU A 99 -12.17 -5.77 1.17
C LEU A 99 -12.79 -5.00 2.35
N VAL A 100 -13.54 -3.93 2.06
CA VAL A 100 -14.12 -3.08 3.11
C VAL A 100 -15.36 -3.70 3.72
N LEU A 101 -16.30 -4.20 2.91
CA LEU A 101 -17.62 -4.61 3.38
C LEU A 101 -17.65 -6.04 3.90
N GLN A 102 -16.93 -6.94 3.25
CA GLN A 102 -16.94 -8.37 3.57
C GLN A 102 -15.75 -8.76 4.43
N ASP A 103 -14.54 -8.45 3.99
CA ASP A 103 -13.30 -8.83 4.68
C ASP A 103 -13.01 -7.94 5.87
N LYS A 104 -13.52 -6.69 5.87
CA LYS A 104 -13.36 -5.70 6.93
C LYS A 104 -11.89 -5.46 7.24
N VAL A 105 -11.15 -5.08 6.22
CA VAL A 105 -9.72 -4.80 6.35
C VAL A 105 -9.47 -3.50 7.10
N ASP A 106 -8.37 -3.42 7.84
CA ASP A 106 -7.96 -2.22 8.56
C ASP A 106 -7.30 -1.20 7.63
N VAL A 107 -6.59 -1.69 6.62
CA VAL A 107 -5.83 -0.87 5.66
C VAL A 107 -5.75 -1.57 4.31
N VAL A 108 -5.70 -0.78 3.24
CA VAL A 108 -5.52 -1.28 1.86
C VAL A 108 -4.23 -0.73 1.28
N GLN A 109 -3.49 -1.58 0.57
CA GLN A 109 -2.38 -1.18 -0.28
C GLN A 109 -2.61 -1.69 -1.71
N GLY A 110 -2.05 -1.02 -2.70
CA GLY A 110 -2.07 -1.49 -4.08
C GLY A 110 -2.48 -0.41 -5.07
N GLY A 111 -2.95 -0.86 -6.21
CA GLY A 111 -3.07 -0.06 -7.41
C GLY A 111 -1.70 0.18 -8.04
N ILE A 112 -1.55 -0.13 -9.34
CA ILE A 112 -0.29 0.09 -10.05
C ILE A 112 -0.37 1.35 -10.91
N THR A 113 -1.48 1.53 -11.62
CA THR A 113 -1.71 2.72 -12.43
C THR A 113 -2.48 3.79 -11.65
N SER A 114 -2.37 5.03 -12.07
CA SER A 114 -3.20 6.11 -11.52
C SER A 114 -4.69 5.89 -11.77
N ALA A 115 -5.05 5.23 -12.88
CA ALA A 115 -6.42 4.82 -13.16
C ALA A 115 -6.94 3.84 -12.11
N SER A 116 -6.15 2.83 -11.72
CA SER A 116 -6.53 1.89 -10.67
C SER A 116 -6.65 2.56 -9.30
N ARG A 117 -5.75 3.52 -8.98
CA ARG A 117 -5.89 4.34 -7.77
C ARG A 117 -7.24 5.06 -7.73
N GLU A 118 -7.63 5.72 -8.82
CA GLU A 118 -8.90 6.43 -8.89
C GLU A 118 -10.12 5.48 -8.90
N ALA A 119 -9.98 4.24 -9.33
CA ALA A 119 -11.02 3.22 -9.21
C ALA A 119 -11.21 2.74 -7.76
N ILE A 120 -10.15 2.67 -6.97
CA ILE A 120 -10.14 2.22 -5.58
C ILE A 120 -10.60 3.36 -4.63
N ARG A 121 -10.04 4.54 -4.80
CA ARG A 121 -10.12 5.68 -3.87
C ARG A 121 -11.52 6.05 -3.41
N PRO A 122 -12.55 6.19 -4.29
CA PRO A 122 -13.89 6.60 -3.85
C PRO A 122 -14.53 5.64 -2.84
N THR A 123 -14.29 4.34 -3.01
CA THR A 123 -14.78 3.33 -2.05
C THR A 123 -14.08 3.48 -0.70
N LEU A 124 -12.76 3.57 -0.69
CA LEU A 124 -11.99 3.65 0.55
C LEU A 124 -12.25 4.98 1.30
N ASP A 125 -12.40 6.09 0.58
CA ASP A 125 -12.78 7.37 1.19
C ASP A 125 -14.17 7.30 1.84
N ARG A 126 -15.14 6.73 1.14
CA ARG A 126 -16.52 6.56 1.66
C ARG A 126 -16.55 5.80 2.98
N PHE A 127 -15.70 4.75 3.11
CA PHE A 127 -15.66 3.90 4.29
C PHE A 127 -14.54 4.29 5.28
N LYS A 128 -13.83 5.40 5.03
CA LYS A 128 -12.74 5.91 5.88
C LYS A 128 -11.63 4.88 6.11
N THR A 129 -11.36 4.05 5.10
CA THR A 129 -10.30 3.05 5.14
C THR A 129 -8.99 3.66 4.64
N LEU A 130 -7.92 3.47 5.37
CA LEU A 130 -6.58 3.93 4.97
C LEU A 130 -6.15 3.24 3.69
N TYR A 131 -5.59 4.02 2.76
CA TYR A 131 -5.12 3.55 1.47
C TYR A 131 -3.69 4.00 1.19
N PHE A 132 -2.81 3.03 0.92
CA PHE A 132 -1.43 3.28 0.51
C PHE A 132 -1.24 2.94 -0.97
N TYR A 133 -1.01 3.98 -1.77
CA TYR A 133 -0.65 3.86 -3.18
C TYR A 133 0.87 3.94 -3.30
N ASN A 134 1.51 2.83 -3.67
CA ASN A 134 2.95 2.62 -3.49
C ASN A 134 3.77 2.75 -4.78
N THR A 135 3.17 3.17 -5.88
CA THR A 135 3.85 3.39 -7.16
C THR A 135 4.11 4.87 -7.42
N GLN A 136 4.69 5.19 -8.57
CA GLN A 136 4.96 6.55 -9.00
C GLN A 136 3.68 7.40 -8.92
N TYR A 137 3.83 8.65 -8.51
CA TYR A 137 2.70 9.52 -8.22
C TYR A 137 2.85 10.87 -8.98
N GLU A 138 1.95 11.12 -9.90
CA GLU A 138 1.94 12.32 -10.74
C GLU A 138 1.41 13.58 -10.05
N GLY A 139 0.83 13.44 -8.86
CA GLY A 139 0.19 14.54 -8.14
C GLY A 139 -1.34 14.55 -8.28
N GLY A 140 -1.99 15.51 -7.64
CA GLY A 140 -3.43 15.78 -7.78
C GLY A 140 -4.35 15.07 -6.80
N VAL A 141 -3.87 14.13 -5.99
CA VAL A 141 -4.70 13.53 -4.93
C VAL A 141 -4.68 14.43 -3.69
N CYS A 142 -5.87 14.79 -3.24
CA CYS A 142 -6.06 15.52 -1.98
C CYS A 142 -7.15 14.78 -1.18
N ASP A 143 -6.73 13.82 -0.36
CA ASP A 143 -7.61 12.93 0.38
C ASP A 143 -6.96 12.57 1.72
N HIS A 144 -7.73 12.63 2.81
CA HIS A 144 -7.24 12.36 4.17
C HIS A 144 -6.86 10.89 4.40
N ASN A 145 -7.42 9.97 3.63
CA ASN A 145 -7.24 8.54 3.81
C ASN A 145 -6.25 7.94 2.81
N VAL A 146 -5.70 8.74 1.87
CA VAL A 146 -4.80 8.25 0.81
C VAL A 146 -3.39 8.74 1.02
N PHE A 147 -2.46 7.79 1.06
CA PHE A 147 -1.03 8.04 1.20
C PHE A 147 -0.32 7.56 -0.06
N CYS A 148 0.15 8.51 -0.87
CA CYS A 148 0.98 8.22 -2.04
C CYS A 148 2.44 8.21 -1.61
N THR A 149 3.06 7.03 -1.58
CA THR A 149 4.42 6.82 -1.05
C THR A 149 5.48 6.75 -2.15
N GLY A 150 5.06 6.74 -3.42
CA GLY A 150 5.96 6.72 -4.56
C GLY A 150 6.60 8.08 -4.87
N THR A 151 7.54 8.07 -5.82
CA THR A 151 8.24 9.28 -6.26
C THR A 151 7.31 10.23 -7.01
N THR A 152 7.53 11.53 -6.80
CA THR A 152 6.78 12.61 -7.43
C THR A 152 7.53 13.20 -8.64
N PRO A 153 6.87 13.97 -9.52
CA PRO A 153 7.52 14.62 -10.67
C PRO A 153 8.69 15.53 -10.29
N SER A 154 8.65 16.18 -9.13
CA SER A 154 9.77 17.00 -8.64
C SER A 154 11.01 16.17 -8.28
N GLN A 155 10.85 14.89 -7.99
CA GLN A 155 11.93 13.97 -7.65
C GLN A 155 12.45 13.19 -8.87
N THR A 156 11.73 13.16 -9.97
CA THR A 156 12.05 12.37 -11.16
C THR A 156 12.08 13.26 -12.42
N VAL A 157 10.94 13.77 -12.83
CA VAL A 157 10.76 14.48 -14.12
C VAL A 157 11.62 15.74 -14.17
N SER A 158 11.71 16.52 -13.10
CA SER A 158 12.54 17.74 -13.07
C SER A 158 14.00 17.44 -13.41
N HIS A 159 14.57 16.40 -12.80
CA HIS A 159 15.97 16.03 -13.01
C HIS A 159 16.23 15.52 -14.44
N VAL A 160 15.29 14.74 -14.98
CA VAL A 160 15.40 14.27 -16.39
C VAL A 160 15.35 15.43 -17.37
N VAL A 161 14.42 16.37 -17.16
CA VAL A 161 14.29 17.55 -18.02
C VAL A 161 15.52 18.44 -17.90
N ASP A 162 16.01 18.71 -16.69
CA ASP A 162 17.22 19.50 -16.48
C ASP A 162 18.44 18.88 -17.17
N TYR A 163 18.59 17.56 -17.08
CA TYR A 163 19.67 16.86 -17.77
C TYR A 163 19.54 16.97 -19.29
N ALA A 164 18.33 16.75 -19.82
CA ALA A 164 18.07 16.85 -21.26
C ALA A 164 18.38 18.25 -21.81
N LEU A 165 17.95 19.30 -21.11
CA LEU A 165 18.20 20.68 -21.50
C LEU A 165 19.70 21.05 -21.52
N LYS A 166 20.46 20.50 -20.56
CA LYS A 166 21.91 20.74 -20.48
C LYS A 166 22.70 20.00 -21.55
N ASN A 167 22.28 18.81 -21.94
CA ASN A 167 23.09 17.92 -22.79
C ASN A 167 22.55 17.75 -24.20
N TRP A 168 21.23 17.90 -24.44
CA TRP A 168 20.60 17.55 -25.71
C TRP A 168 19.92 18.75 -26.39
N GLY A 169 19.75 19.87 -25.69
CA GLY A 169 19.21 21.10 -26.26
C GLY A 169 17.74 21.36 -25.86
N LYS A 170 17.12 22.35 -26.50
CA LYS A 170 15.86 22.96 -26.07
C LYS A 170 14.63 22.53 -26.86
N LYS A 171 14.77 21.61 -27.80
CA LYS A 171 13.66 21.06 -28.57
C LYS A 171 13.36 19.65 -28.09
N CYS A 172 12.21 19.48 -27.45
CA CYS A 172 11.79 18.20 -26.88
C CYS A 172 10.48 17.75 -27.53
N TYR A 173 10.38 16.47 -27.78
CA TYR A 173 9.15 15.80 -28.18
C TYR A 173 8.70 14.91 -27.02
N ILE A 174 7.42 14.99 -26.65
CA ILE A 174 6.86 14.22 -25.52
C ILE A 174 6.01 13.09 -26.08
N ILE A 175 6.34 11.87 -25.68
CA ILE A 175 5.52 10.68 -25.90
C ILE A 175 5.06 10.21 -24.53
N ALA A 176 3.76 10.05 -24.33
CA ALA A 176 3.19 9.64 -23.05
C ALA A 176 2.06 8.64 -23.23
N ALA A 177 1.76 7.89 -22.19
CA ALA A 177 0.63 6.98 -22.20
C ALA A 177 -0.70 7.73 -22.10
N ASP A 178 -1.71 7.25 -22.82
CA ASP A 178 -3.04 7.87 -22.91
C ASP A 178 -3.93 7.48 -21.70
N TYR A 179 -3.54 7.98 -20.54
CA TYR A 179 -4.34 7.92 -19.30
C TYR A 179 -3.85 9.01 -18.32
N ASN A 180 -4.52 9.16 -17.18
CA ASN A 180 -4.30 10.29 -16.28
C ASN A 180 -2.82 10.48 -15.85
N TYR A 181 -2.07 9.40 -15.57
CA TYR A 181 -0.63 9.53 -15.25
C TYR A 181 0.16 10.18 -16.41
N GLY A 182 -0.03 9.69 -17.64
CA GLY A 182 0.68 10.22 -18.79
C GLY A 182 0.32 11.68 -19.11
N HIS A 183 -0.96 12.03 -19.04
CA HIS A 183 -1.42 13.42 -19.26
C HIS A 183 -0.86 14.38 -18.21
N ILE A 184 -0.95 14.03 -16.93
CA ILE A 184 -0.46 14.92 -15.86
C ILE A 184 1.08 14.98 -15.87
N THR A 185 1.77 13.85 -16.11
CA THR A 185 3.23 13.84 -16.22
C THR A 185 3.71 14.67 -17.42
N ALA A 186 3.03 14.60 -18.56
CA ALA A 186 3.34 15.46 -19.71
C ALA A 186 3.21 16.95 -19.38
N GLN A 187 2.21 17.35 -18.60
CA GLN A 187 2.08 18.73 -18.10
C GLN A 187 3.28 19.14 -17.22
N TRP A 188 3.76 18.24 -16.35
CA TRP A 188 4.97 18.48 -15.58
C TRP A 188 6.20 18.63 -16.44
N VAL A 189 6.38 17.77 -17.47
CA VAL A 189 7.47 17.92 -18.44
C VAL A 189 7.40 19.27 -19.13
N GLN A 190 6.22 19.67 -19.63
CA GLN A 190 6.02 20.97 -20.28
C GLN A 190 6.34 22.13 -19.33
N LYS A 191 5.92 22.03 -18.06
CA LYS A 191 6.26 23.03 -17.03
C LYS A 191 7.76 23.17 -16.84
N TYR A 192 8.48 22.07 -16.61
CA TYR A 192 9.93 22.12 -16.40
C TYR A 192 10.70 22.54 -17.65
N LEU A 193 10.24 22.19 -18.86
CA LEU A 193 10.80 22.73 -20.10
C LEU A 193 10.66 24.25 -20.16
N LYS A 194 9.46 24.78 -19.85
CA LYS A 194 9.20 26.22 -19.82
C LYS A 194 10.07 26.94 -18.78
N ASP A 195 10.19 26.38 -17.57
CA ASP A 195 11.04 26.93 -16.51
C ASP A 195 12.52 27.00 -16.96
N GLY A 196 12.97 26.02 -17.74
CA GLY A 196 14.30 25.96 -18.36
C GLY A 196 14.48 26.76 -19.67
N GLY A 197 13.48 27.55 -20.09
CA GLY A 197 13.50 28.37 -21.29
C GLY A 197 13.42 27.53 -22.59
N ALA A 198 12.72 26.42 -22.55
CA ALA A 198 12.48 25.52 -23.69
C ALA A 198 10.97 25.23 -23.85
N ALA A 199 10.64 24.46 -24.90
CA ALA A 199 9.27 24.04 -25.17
C ALA A 199 9.23 22.64 -25.80
N ALA A 200 8.12 21.93 -25.59
CA ALA A 200 7.82 20.75 -26.38
C ALA A 200 7.42 21.17 -27.81
N VAL A 201 8.01 20.51 -28.81
CA VAL A 201 7.66 20.70 -30.22
C VAL A 201 6.36 19.99 -30.59
N ALA A 202 6.09 18.87 -29.92
CA ALA A 202 4.81 18.16 -29.96
C ALA A 202 4.66 17.29 -28.72
N THR A 203 3.42 16.84 -28.46
CA THR A 203 3.07 15.89 -27.38
C THR A 203 2.03 14.92 -27.93
N ASP A 204 2.36 13.63 -27.95
CA ASP A 204 1.46 12.58 -28.40
C ASP A 204 1.20 11.56 -27.29
N PHE A 205 -0.02 11.04 -27.29
CA PHE A 205 -0.50 10.08 -26.31
C PHE A 205 -0.87 8.77 -26.99
N PHE A 206 -0.46 7.66 -26.39
CA PHE A 206 -0.71 6.32 -26.91
C PHE A 206 -1.33 5.42 -25.83
N PRO A 207 -2.36 4.62 -26.15
CA PRO A 207 -2.90 3.63 -25.24
C PRO A 207 -1.83 2.65 -24.73
N LEU A 208 -2.01 2.11 -23.52
CA LEU A 208 -1.05 1.15 -22.94
C LEU A 208 -1.01 -0.19 -23.67
N ASP A 209 -2.06 -0.53 -24.39
CA ASP A 209 -2.23 -1.78 -25.13
C ASP A 209 -1.93 -1.64 -26.64
N VAL A 210 -1.38 -0.51 -27.07
CA VAL A 210 -0.98 -0.32 -28.46
C VAL A 210 0.14 -1.29 -28.83
N THR A 211 -0.03 -2.01 -29.95
CA THR A 211 0.94 -2.99 -30.44
C THR A 211 1.60 -2.62 -31.75
N ASN A 212 1.04 -1.66 -32.49
CA ASN A 212 1.56 -1.10 -33.77
C ASN A 212 1.16 0.36 -33.91
#